data_e6affab29d154685dec446a42b77da9f
#
_entry.id   e6affab29d154685dec446a42b77da9f
#
_cell.length_a   1.000
_cell.length_b   1.000
_cell.length_c   1.000
_cell.angle_alpha   90.00
_cell.angle_beta   90.00
_cell.angle_gamma   90.00
#
_symmetry.space_group_name_H-M   'P 1'
#
loop_
_entity.id
_entity.type
_entity.pdbx_description
1 polymer ?
#
loop_
_entity_poly.entity_id
_entity_poly.type
_entity_poly.pdbx_seq_one_letter_code
_entity_poly.pdbx_strand_id
1 'polypeptide(L)'
;MSTHEVTLAIDMADGLSADAGETRALGSLLAEDYRSADPFPHIVIDGILPEGLIRKILDHFPQKRQDKDVVFDIGYGGQHKRQVMPEECDGFVREFFHFMNSKPVLSFVEGLTGIEGLLPDPYFSGGGFHETTRGGKLGIHADFRINGQLNLQRRVNLLIYLNETWSDDWKGHLELWDKGMTTCRASVAPIWNRCVVFSTDAQTWHGHPDELQTPDGVARRSIALYYYTASKHILDEVPNLSTMYQARPDDPAAIKSEARRFKTDEYLRDWLPPILFRGINRLRRLPGRIARMRRS
;
A
#
# COMPACT_ATOMS: atom_id res chain seq x y z
N MET A 1 -12.53 -2.03 -16.81
CA MET A 1 -11.17 -2.50 -16.41
C MET A 1 -11.14 -4.01 -16.66
N SER A 2 -10.18 -4.50 -17.43
CA SER A 2 -10.00 -5.94 -17.65
C SER A 2 -9.34 -6.56 -16.42
N THR A 3 -9.81 -7.73 -16.02
CA THR A 3 -9.21 -8.55 -14.97
C THR A 3 -8.63 -9.80 -15.62
N HIS A 4 -7.43 -10.18 -15.24
CA HIS A 4 -6.75 -11.37 -15.73
C HIS A 4 -6.85 -12.48 -14.68
N GLU A 5 -7.02 -13.72 -15.11
CA GLU A 5 -7.00 -14.88 -14.23
C GLU A 5 -5.69 -15.63 -14.47
N VAL A 6 -4.76 -15.53 -13.52
CA VAL A 6 -3.40 -16.06 -13.65
C VAL A 6 -2.88 -16.49 -12.29
N THR A 7 -2.27 -17.67 -12.21
CA THR A 7 -1.65 -18.20 -11.00
C THR A 7 -0.15 -18.42 -11.20
N LEU A 8 0.67 -17.93 -10.28
CA LEU A 8 2.09 -18.24 -10.24
C LEU A 8 2.29 -19.72 -9.90
N ALA A 9 3.11 -20.42 -10.70
CA ALA A 9 3.49 -21.80 -10.42
C ALA A 9 4.50 -21.84 -9.27
N ILE A 10 3.98 -21.98 -8.03
CA ILE A 10 4.79 -22.03 -6.81
C ILE A 10 4.80 -23.47 -6.28
N ASP A 11 5.99 -24.04 -6.15
CA ASP A 11 6.19 -25.32 -5.46
C ASP A 11 6.23 -25.07 -3.95
N MET A 12 5.55 -25.96 -3.20
CA MET A 12 5.42 -25.88 -1.75
C MET A 12 5.95 -27.16 -1.04
N ALA A 13 6.61 -28.07 -1.77
CA ALA A 13 7.01 -29.37 -1.21
C ALA A 13 8.16 -29.24 -0.19
N ASP A 14 9.20 -28.48 -0.53
CA ASP A 14 10.39 -28.25 0.30
C ASP A 14 10.64 -26.75 0.53
N GLY A 15 9.61 -26.04 1.01
CA GLY A 15 9.59 -24.60 1.10
C GLY A 15 8.94 -23.95 -0.14
N LEU A 16 9.02 -22.62 -0.24
CA LEU A 16 8.42 -21.87 -1.34
C LEU A 16 9.44 -21.62 -2.45
N SER A 17 9.19 -22.13 -3.65
CA SER A 17 10.04 -21.93 -4.80
C SER A 17 9.24 -21.79 -6.10
N ALA A 18 9.86 -21.18 -7.12
CA ALA A 18 9.32 -21.06 -8.48
C ALA A 18 10.46 -20.88 -9.47
N ASP A 19 10.22 -21.21 -10.75
CA ASP A 19 11.19 -20.92 -11.81
C ASP A 19 11.14 -19.44 -12.22
N ALA A 20 12.28 -18.78 -12.20
CA ALA A 20 12.37 -17.35 -12.51
C ALA A 20 12.17 -17.03 -13.99
N GLY A 21 12.47 -17.97 -14.90
CA GLY A 21 12.24 -17.82 -16.34
C GLY A 21 10.74 -17.91 -16.65
N GLU A 22 10.05 -18.88 -16.06
CA GLU A 22 8.61 -19.07 -16.24
C GLU A 22 7.83 -17.89 -15.67
N THR A 23 8.18 -17.44 -14.46
CA THR A 23 7.51 -16.28 -13.85
C THR A 23 7.75 -15.00 -14.65
N ARG A 24 8.96 -14.79 -15.19
CA ARG A 24 9.25 -13.65 -16.06
C ARG A 24 8.44 -13.72 -17.35
N ALA A 25 8.39 -14.89 -18.00
CA ALA A 25 7.60 -15.08 -19.21
C ALA A 25 6.12 -14.77 -18.97
N LEU A 26 5.57 -15.25 -17.84
CA LEU A 26 4.19 -14.97 -17.44
C LEU A 26 3.95 -13.47 -17.25
N GLY A 27 4.84 -12.76 -16.56
CA GLY A 27 4.76 -11.30 -16.40
C GLY A 27 4.80 -10.59 -17.76
N SER A 28 5.68 -11.04 -18.67
CA SER A 28 5.83 -10.45 -20.00
C SER A 28 4.57 -10.59 -20.87
N LEU A 29 3.80 -11.66 -20.71
CA LEU A 29 2.52 -11.84 -21.41
C LEU A 29 1.48 -10.77 -21.01
N LEU A 30 1.57 -10.25 -19.79
CA LEU A 30 0.65 -9.25 -19.23
C LEU A 30 1.16 -7.80 -19.39
N ALA A 31 2.36 -7.62 -19.93
CA ALA A 31 3.07 -6.34 -19.91
C ALA A 31 2.37 -5.22 -20.70
N GLU A 32 1.70 -5.55 -21.81
CA GLU A 32 1.00 -4.55 -22.63
C GLU A 32 -0.22 -4.00 -21.90
N ASP A 33 -1.02 -4.88 -21.31
CA ASP A 33 -2.21 -4.49 -20.56
C ASP A 33 -1.84 -3.66 -19.32
N TYR A 34 -0.73 -4.03 -18.65
CA TYR A 34 -0.19 -3.25 -17.55
C TYR A 34 0.21 -1.83 -17.99
N ARG A 35 1.00 -1.71 -19.07
CA ARG A 35 1.56 -0.42 -19.51
C ARG A 35 0.51 0.53 -20.06
N SER A 36 -0.51 -0.01 -20.74
CA SER A 36 -1.56 0.78 -21.40
C SER A 36 -2.71 1.17 -20.49
N ALA A 37 -2.71 0.68 -19.24
CA ALA A 37 -3.79 0.95 -18.29
C ALA A 37 -3.89 2.43 -17.88
N ASP A 38 -5.13 2.91 -17.76
CA ASP A 38 -5.47 4.26 -17.31
C ASP A 38 -5.95 4.23 -15.85
N PRO A 39 -5.45 5.08 -14.95
CA PRO A 39 -4.78 6.40 -15.15
C PRO A 39 -3.26 6.36 -15.18
N PHE A 40 -2.65 5.27 -14.85
CA PHE A 40 -1.20 5.00 -14.87
C PHE A 40 -0.99 3.49 -15.00
N PRO A 41 0.22 3.01 -15.33
CA PRO A 41 0.48 1.58 -15.48
C PRO A 41 0.04 0.79 -14.25
N HIS A 42 -0.95 -0.09 -14.45
CA HIS A 42 -1.45 -1.00 -13.41
C HIS A 42 -2.12 -2.22 -14.03
N ILE A 43 -2.31 -3.26 -13.24
CA ILE A 43 -3.05 -4.45 -13.63
C ILE A 43 -3.76 -5.06 -12.43
N VAL A 44 -4.89 -5.73 -12.69
CA VAL A 44 -5.63 -6.52 -11.72
C VAL A 44 -5.60 -7.98 -12.16
N ILE A 45 -5.14 -8.85 -11.28
CA ILE A 45 -4.99 -10.29 -11.51
C ILE A 45 -5.72 -11.04 -10.42
N ASP A 46 -6.65 -11.90 -10.80
CA ASP A 46 -7.35 -12.80 -9.88
C ASP A 46 -6.64 -14.15 -9.83
N GLY A 47 -6.61 -14.77 -8.65
CA GLY A 47 -6.01 -16.09 -8.45
C GLY A 47 -4.49 -16.11 -8.51
N ILE A 48 -3.79 -15.02 -8.22
CA ILE A 48 -2.32 -14.91 -8.39
C ILE A 48 -1.51 -15.96 -7.61
N LEU A 49 -1.97 -16.36 -6.43
CA LEU A 49 -1.31 -17.39 -5.61
C LEU A 49 -2.07 -18.72 -5.72
N PRO A 50 -1.37 -19.88 -5.63
CA PRO A 50 -2.04 -21.17 -5.44
C PRO A 50 -3.02 -21.13 -4.26
N GLU A 51 -4.21 -21.70 -4.43
CA GLU A 51 -5.29 -21.64 -3.44
C GLU A 51 -4.84 -22.19 -2.06
N GLY A 52 -4.09 -23.29 -2.04
CA GLY A 52 -3.56 -23.86 -0.80
C GLY A 52 -2.58 -22.93 -0.08
N LEU A 53 -1.80 -22.15 -0.84
CA LEU A 53 -0.86 -21.18 -0.28
C LEU A 53 -1.59 -20.00 0.36
N ILE A 54 -2.50 -19.36 -0.36
CA ILE A 54 -3.19 -18.18 0.16
C ILE A 54 -4.09 -18.51 1.35
N ARG A 55 -4.72 -19.69 1.39
CA ARG A 55 -5.46 -20.15 2.57
C ARG A 55 -4.55 -20.30 3.78
N LYS A 56 -3.42 -20.97 3.60
CA LYS A 56 -2.43 -21.12 4.68
C LYS A 56 -1.93 -19.76 5.17
N ILE A 57 -1.73 -18.77 4.28
CA ILE A 57 -1.36 -17.40 4.68
C ILE A 57 -2.46 -16.76 5.54
N LEU A 58 -3.73 -16.90 5.16
CA LEU A 58 -4.85 -16.36 5.93
C LEU A 58 -4.97 -17.04 7.31
N ASP A 59 -4.78 -18.37 7.39
CA ASP A 59 -4.81 -19.13 8.64
C ASP A 59 -3.72 -18.66 9.62
N HIS A 60 -2.56 -18.24 9.09
CA HIS A 60 -1.43 -17.71 9.85
C HIS A 60 -1.46 -16.19 10.03
N PHE A 61 -2.50 -15.52 9.55
CA PHE A 61 -2.64 -14.06 9.72
C PHE A 61 -2.83 -13.71 11.20
N PRO A 62 -2.03 -12.82 11.82
CA PRO A 62 -2.12 -12.46 13.23
C PRO A 62 -3.47 -11.81 13.59
N GLN A 63 -4.37 -12.59 14.19
CA GLN A 63 -5.75 -12.16 14.50
C GLN A 63 -5.80 -11.07 15.58
N LYS A 64 -4.88 -11.11 16.53
CA LYS A 64 -4.81 -10.12 17.62
C LYS A 64 -3.75 -9.08 17.32
N ARG A 65 -4.06 -7.83 17.67
CA ARG A 65 -3.08 -6.75 17.65
C ARG A 65 -1.90 -7.11 18.57
N GLN A 66 -0.70 -6.87 18.05
CA GLN A 66 0.56 -7.06 18.76
C GLN A 66 1.15 -5.69 19.14
N ASP A 67 2.02 -5.65 20.15
CA ASP A 67 2.62 -4.38 20.64
C ASP A 67 3.46 -3.66 19.58
N LYS A 68 4.04 -4.41 18.65
CA LYS A 68 4.86 -3.88 17.56
C LYS A 68 4.10 -3.53 16.29
N ASP A 69 2.79 -3.81 16.22
CA ASP A 69 1.98 -3.38 15.09
C ASP A 69 2.02 -1.87 14.92
N VAL A 70 2.26 -1.42 13.70
CA VAL A 70 2.16 0.00 13.38
C VAL A 70 0.68 0.36 13.20
N VAL A 71 0.18 1.26 14.03
CA VAL A 71 -1.23 1.66 14.02
C VAL A 71 -1.39 3.05 13.43
N PHE A 72 -2.34 3.15 12.52
CA PHE A 72 -2.71 4.40 11.87
C PHE A 72 -4.08 4.83 12.37
N ASP A 73 -4.10 5.88 13.19
CA ASP A 73 -5.30 6.59 13.65
C ASP A 73 -5.06 8.10 13.55
N ILE A 74 -4.69 8.53 12.34
CA ILE A 74 -4.33 9.91 12.00
C ILE A 74 -5.36 10.57 11.08
N GLY A 75 -6.60 10.10 11.12
CA GLY A 75 -7.70 10.66 10.34
C GLY A 75 -7.64 10.27 8.87
N TYR A 76 -7.67 11.25 7.96
CA TYR A 76 -7.65 10.99 6.51
C TYR A 76 -6.41 10.23 6.06
N GLY A 77 -5.27 10.39 6.71
CA GLY A 77 -4.02 9.67 6.43
C GLY A 77 -4.01 8.21 6.90
N GLY A 78 -5.10 7.71 7.45
CA GLY A 78 -5.29 6.34 7.92
C GLY A 78 -6.04 6.29 9.24
N GLN A 79 -7.11 5.50 9.27
CA GLN A 79 -7.97 5.34 10.45
C GLN A 79 -8.33 3.88 10.63
N HIS A 80 -8.33 3.39 11.87
CA HIS A 80 -8.60 2.00 12.24
C HIS A 80 -7.82 0.99 11.38
N LYS A 81 -6.57 1.34 11.06
CA LYS A 81 -5.68 0.56 10.21
C LYS A 81 -4.46 0.13 11.01
N ARG A 82 -4.05 -1.13 10.84
CA ARG A 82 -2.75 -1.62 11.34
C ARG A 82 -1.93 -2.23 10.22
N GLN A 83 -0.63 -2.18 10.39
CA GLN A 83 0.37 -2.91 9.63
C GLN A 83 1.05 -3.89 10.57
N VAL A 84 1.15 -5.15 10.16
CA VAL A 84 1.89 -6.20 10.86
C VAL A 84 3.14 -6.50 10.08
N MET A 85 4.28 -6.39 10.74
CA MET A 85 5.58 -6.62 10.13
C MET A 85 5.84 -8.12 10.01
N PRO A 86 6.41 -8.61 8.88
CA PRO A 86 6.70 -10.03 8.69
C PRO A 86 7.55 -10.66 9.79
N GLU A 87 8.52 -9.93 10.34
CA GLU A 87 9.38 -10.41 11.41
C GLU A 87 8.64 -10.71 12.73
N GLU A 88 7.47 -10.12 12.92
CA GLU A 88 6.62 -10.37 14.11
C GLU A 88 5.65 -11.55 13.90
N CYS A 89 5.69 -12.15 12.72
CA CYS A 89 4.88 -13.30 12.36
C CYS A 89 5.62 -14.62 12.61
N ASP A 90 4.95 -15.75 12.44
CA ASP A 90 5.54 -17.07 12.53
C ASP A 90 6.52 -17.40 11.38
N GLY A 91 7.15 -18.57 11.46
CA GLY A 91 8.16 -19.00 10.50
C GLY A 91 7.64 -19.11 9.07
N PHE A 92 6.40 -19.60 8.89
CA PHE A 92 5.81 -19.77 7.57
C PHE A 92 5.51 -18.41 6.91
N VAL A 93 4.95 -17.47 7.66
CA VAL A 93 4.68 -16.11 7.13
C VAL A 93 5.98 -15.41 6.78
N ARG A 94 7.03 -15.52 7.61
CA ARG A 94 8.35 -14.96 7.27
C ARG A 94 8.91 -15.57 6.00
N GLU A 95 8.83 -16.89 5.84
CA GLU A 95 9.25 -17.59 4.61
C GLU A 95 8.48 -17.08 3.39
N PHE A 96 7.16 -16.92 3.49
CA PHE A 96 6.34 -16.36 2.42
C PHE A 96 6.80 -14.95 2.01
N PHE A 97 7.02 -14.05 2.95
CA PHE A 97 7.48 -12.71 2.63
C PHE A 97 8.91 -12.69 2.05
N HIS A 98 9.78 -13.60 2.49
CA HIS A 98 11.10 -13.77 1.88
C HIS A 98 10.98 -14.29 0.44
N PHE A 99 10.08 -15.26 0.20
CA PHE A 99 9.79 -15.74 -1.15
C PHE A 99 9.27 -14.61 -2.06
N MET A 100 8.35 -13.77 -1.56
CA MET A 100 7.85 -12.61 -2.31
C MET A 100 8.94 -11.56 -2.63
N ASN A 101 10.05 -11.58 -1.91
CA ASN A 101 11.24 -10.76 -2.17
C ASN A 101 12.33 -11.51 -2.97
N SER A 102 12.06 -12.72 -3.43
CA SER A 102 13.01 -13.57 -4.14
C SER A 102 13.05 -13.32 -5.65
N LYS A 103 14.09 -13.87 -6.30
CA LYS A 103 14.31 -13.72 -7.74
C LYS A 103 13.10 -14.12 -8.59
N PRO A 104 12.39 -15.25 -8.38
CA PRO A 104 11.21 -15.59 -9.19
C PRO A 104 10.15 -14.51 -9.20
N VAL A 105 9.81 -13.95 -8.03
CA VAL A 105 8.80 -12.90 -7.93
C VAL A 105 9.30 -11.59 -8.53
N LEU A 106 10.54 -11.21 -8.27
CA LEU A 106 11.16 -10.04 -8.93
C LEU A 106 11.14 -10.20 -10.45
N SER A 107 11.47 -11.39 -10.97
CA SER A 107 11.44 -11.67 -12.41
C SER A 107 10.03 -11.55 -13.02
N PHE A 108 8.99 -11.99 -12.29
CA PHE A 108 7.61 -11.75 -12.68
C PHE A 108 7.31 -10.25 -12.79
N VAL A 109 7.65 -9.48 -11.75
CA VAL A 109 7.38 -8.03 -11.73
C VAL A 109 8.21 -7.30 -12.79
N GLU A 110 9.47 -7.68 -13.04
CA GLU A 110 10.30 -7.15 -14.12
C GLU A 110 9.70 -7.43 -15.48
N GLY A 111 9.27 -8.67 -15.74
CA GLY A 111 8.59 -9.06 -16.98
C GLY A 111 7.31 -8.26 -17.21
N LEU A 112 6.49 -8.09 -16.17
CA LEU A 112 5.24 -7.36 -16.20
C LEU A 112 5.43 -5.87 -16.46
N THR A 113 6.35 -5.24 -15.74
CA THR A 113 6.51 -3.78 -15.75
C THR A 113 7.49 -3.27 -16.80
N GLY A 114 8.41 -4.12 -17.25
CA GLY A 114 9.55 -3.74 -18.08
C GLY A 114 10.62 -2.97 -17.30
N ILE A 115 10.53 -2.91 -15.98
CA ILE A 115 11.52 -2.23 -15.13
C ILE A 115 12.56 -3.26 -14.71
N GLU A 116 13.78 -3.11 -15.20
CA GLU A 116 14.89 -4.02 -14.89
C GLU A 116 15.64 -3.62 -13.62
N GLY A 117 16.23 -4.62 -12.96
CA GLY A 117 17.05 -4.42 -11.76
C GLY A 117 16.24 -4.03 -10.55
N LEU A 118 15.05 -4.62 -10.41
CA LEU A 118 14.21 -4.42 -9.24
C LEU A 118 14.88 -4.99 -7.98
N LEU A 119 14.80 -4.24 -6.91
CA LEU A 119 15.29 -4.58 -5.58
C LEU A 119 14.12 -4.69 -4.60
N PRO A 120 14.07 -5.73 -3.76
CA PRO A 120 13.06 -5.85 -2.71
C PRO A 120 13.36 -4.94 -1.53
N ASP A 121 12.37 -4.73 -0.67
CA ASP A 121 12.57 -4.07 0.63
C ASP A 121 12.69 -5.11 1.74
N PRO A 122 13.90 -5.39 2.26
CA PRO A 122 14.09 -6.32 3.35
C PRO A 122 13.57 -5.79 4.70
N TYR A 123 13.29 -4.49 4.81
CA TYR A 123 12.77 -3.84 6.01
C TYR A 123 11.25 -3.69 6.00
N PHE A 124 10.58 -4.03 4.90
CA PHE A 124 9.13 -3.88 4.73
C PHE A 124 8.59 -2.51 5.15
N SER A 125 9.30 -1.42 4.79
CA SER A 125 8.95 -0.05 5.15
C SER A 125 7.57 0.32 4.56
N GLY A 126 6.52 0.25 5.38
CA GLY A 126 5.13 0.39 4.97
C GLY A 126 4.52 -0.87 4.33
N GLY A 127 5.30 -1.94 4.13
CA GLY A 127 4.86 -3.24 3.60
C GLY A 127 4.51 -4.26 4.69
N GLY A 128 4.21 -5.50 4.32
CA GLY A 128 3.76 -6.54 5.22
C GLY A 128 2.27 -6.79 5.15
N PHE A 129 1.67 -7.29 6.23
CA PHE A 129 0.21 -7.39 6.31
C PHE A 129 -0.43 -6.07 6.68
N HIS A 130 -1.53 -5.76 6.03
CA HIS A 130 -2.37 -4.62 6.36
C HIS A 130 -3.78 -5.10 6.72
N GLU A 131 -4.33 -4.54 7.79
CA GLU A 131 -5.71 -4.76 8.19
C GLU A 131 -6.38 -3.42 8.48
N THR A 132 -7.55 -3.23 7.90
CA THR A 132 -8.41 -2.07 8.19
C THR A 132 -9.75 -2.60 8.67
N THR A 133 -10.22 -2.15 9.84
CA THR A 133 -11.47 -2.59 10.45
C THR A 133 -12.61 -1.62 10.14
N ARG A 134 -13.84 -1.97 10.51
CA ARG A 134 -15.04 -1.14 10.35
C ARG A 134 -14.80 0.31 10.75
N GLY A 135 -15.30 1.25 9.94
CA GLY A 135 -15.08 2.69 10.10
C GLY A 135 -13.70 3.17 9.66
N GLY A 136 -12.81 2.23 9.30
CA GLY A 136 -11.46 2.54 8.86
C GLY A 136 -11.39 2.98 7.40
N LYS A 137 -10.35 3.72 7.06
CA LYS A 137 -10.08 4.25 5.73
C LYS A 137 -8.62 4.59 5.54
N LEU A 138 -8.23 4.79 4.29
CA LEU A 138 -6.94 5.35 3.91
C LEU A 138 -7.18 6.38 2.79
N GLY A 139 -6.94 7.65 3.07
CA GLY A 139 -7.15 8.73 2.13
C GLY A 139 -6.36 8.55 0.82
N ILE A 140 -6.80 9.23 -0.22
CA ILE A 140 -6.09 9.22 -1.50
C ILE A 140 -4.73 9.90 -1.32
N HIS A 141 -3.69 9.20 -1.75
CA HIS A 141 -2.31 9.62 -1.57
C HIS A 141 -1.43 9.17 -2.74
N ALA A 142 -0.31 9.81 -2.90
CA ALA A 142 0.84 9.30 -3.64
C ALA A 142 1.90 8.89 -2.62
N ASP A 143 2.49 7.73 -2.84
CA ASP A 143 3.49 7.17 -1.93
C ASP A 143 4.79 7.99 -1.90
N PHE A 144 5.57 7.82 -0.82
CA PHE A 144 6.93 8.30 -0.80
C PHE A 144 7.74 7.68 -1.96
N ARG A 145 8.55 8.49 -2.62
CA ARG A 145 9.34 8.05 -3.77
C ARG A 145 10.68 7.42 -3.40
N ILE A 146 11.25 7.84 -2.30
CA ILE A 146 12.57 7.41 -1.85
C ILE A 146 12.45 6.72 -0.51
N ASN A 147 12.95 5.47 -0.42
CA ASN A 147 13.19 4.82 0.85
C ASN A 147 14.42 5.44 1.48
N GLY A 148 14.23 6.26 2.52
CA GLY A 148 15.32 7.01 3.15
C GLY A 148 16.36 6.13 3.85
N GLN A 149 16.00 4.91 4.27
CA GLN A 149 16.93 3.97 4.90
C GLN A 149 17.83 3.28 3.86
N LEU A 150 17.27 2.88 2.73
CA LEU A 150 17.97 2.17 1.66
C LEU A 150 18.53 3.11 0.60
N ASN A 151 18.07 4.34 0.54
CA ASN A 151 18.37 5.30 -0.52
C ASN A 151 18.03 4.75 -1.91
N LEU A 152 16.87 4.09 -2.02
CA LEU A 152 16.35 3.48 -3.23
C LEU A 152 15.08 4.18 -3.68
N GLN A 153 14.87 4.27 -5.00
CA GLN A 153 13.65 4.80 -5.60
C GLN A 153 12.57 3.74 -5.63
N ARG A 154 11.40 4.01 -5.04
CA ARG A 154 10.22 3.18 -5.12
C ARG A 154 9.65 3.21 -6.55
N ARG A 155 9.36 2.04 -7.10
CA ARG A 155 8.92 1.90 -8.49
C ARG A 155 7.59 1.20 -8.64
N VAL A 156 7.33 0.18 -7.83
CA VAL A 156 6.17 -0.70 -7.99
C VAL A 156 5.58 -1.05 -6.64
N ASN A 157 4.25 -1.01 -6.55
CA ASN A 157 3.47 -1.61 -5.48
C ASN A 157 2.82 -2.90 -5.99
N LEU A 158 2.82 -3.91 -5.13
CA LEU A 158 2.08 -5.16 -5.33
C LEU A 158 1.22 -5.40 -4.09
N LEU A 159 -0.09 -5.48 -4.29
CA LEU A 159 -1.07 -5.74 -3.24
C LEU A 159 -1.77 -7.07 -3.52
N ILE A 160 -1.95 -7.94 -2.51
CA ILE A 160 -2.76 -9.16 -2.62
C ILE A 160 -3.81 -9.13 -1.52
N TYR A 161 -5.07 -9.32 -1.86
CA TYR A 161 -6.18 -9.28 -0.90
C TYR A 161 -6.50 -10.68 -0.33
N LEU A 162 -6.85 -10.70 0.96
CA LEU A 162 -7.09 -11.91 1.75
C LEU A 162 -8.55 -12.01 2.23
N ASN A 163 -9.50 -11.43 1.51
CA ASN A 163 -10.89 -11.36 1.95
C ASN A 163 -11.73 -12.37 1.18
N GLU A 164 -12.11 -13.49 1.82
CA GLU A 164 -12.85 -14.59 1.19
C GLU A 164 -14.23 -14.17 0.66
N THR A 165 -14.85 -13.20 1.31
CA THR A 165 -16.10 -12.59 0.87
C THR A 165 -15.97 -11.07 0.93
N TRP A 166 -16.54 -10.39 -0.06
CA TRP A 166 -16.61 -8.92 -0.07
C TRP A 166 -17.88 -8.45 -0.75
N SER A 167 -18.54 -7.47 -0.16
CA SER A 167 -19.70 -6.79 -0.75
C SER A 167 -19.30 -5.35 -1.11
N ASP A 168 -19.79 -4.86 -2.23
CA ASP A 168 -19.58 -3.47 -2.64
C ASP A 168 -20.15 -2.46 -1.64
N ASP A 169 -21.21 -2.84 -0.91
CA ASP A 169 -21.79 -2.04 0.16
C ASP A 169 -20.81 -1.81 1.33
N TRP A 170 -19.82 -2.69 1.50
CA TRP A 170 -18.83 -2.57 2.56
C TRP A 170 -17.77 -1.52 2.25
N LYS A 171 -17.76 -0.93 1.05
CA LYS A 171 -16.76 0.04 0.59
C LYS A 171 -15.35 -0.58 0.55
N GLY A 172 -14.31 0.23 0.76
CA GLY A 172 -12.93 -0.24 0.85
C GLY A 172 -12.29 -0.66 -0.47
N HIS A 173 -12.89 -0.32 -1.61
CA HIS A 173 -12.26 -0.48 -2.92
C HIS A 173 -10.98 0.33 -3.01
N LEU A 174 -9.98 -0.21 -3.70
CA LEU A 174 -8.80 0.57 -4.07
C LEU A 174 -9.19 1.48 -5.23
N GLU A 175 -9.15 2.77 -4.99
CA GLU A 175 -9.38 3.79 -6.01
C GLU A 175 -8.06 4.22 -6.65
N LEU A 176 -8.03 4.30 -7.99
CA LEU A 176 -6.92 4.87 -8.77
C LEU A 176 -7.43 6.12 -9.49
N TRP A 177 -6.79 7.25 -9.26
CA TRP A 177 -7.22 8.56 -9.73
C TRP A 177 -6.31 9.12 -10.81
N ASP A 178 -6.85 9.94 -11.69
CA ASP A 178 -6.06 10.67 -12.67
C ASP A 178 -5.05 11.61 -12.00
N LYS A 179 -4.02 12.02 -12.74
CA LYS A 179 -2.95 12.90 -12.24
C LYS A 179 -3.45 14.22 -11.67
N GLY A 180 -4.56 14.73 -12.18
CA GLY A 180 -5.19 15.98 -11.74
C GLY A 180 -6.09 15.80 -10.51
N MET A 181 -6.32 14.59 -10.03
CA MET A 181 -7.28 14.29 -8.96
C MET A 181 -8.70 14.80 -9.28
N THR A 182 -9.10 14.69 -10.54
CA THR A 182 -10.43 15.13 -11.01
C THR A 182 -11.40 13.98 -11.13
N THR A 183 -10.91 12.77 -11.49
CA THR A 183 -11.75 11.61 -11.77
C THR A 183 -11.09 10.34 -11.23
N CYS A 184 -11.87 9.53 -10.49
CA CYS A 184 -11.53 8.16 -10.19
C CYS A 184 -11.67 7.33 -11.48
N ARG A 185 -10.55 6.80 -11.98
CA ARG A 185 -10.48 6.08 -13.26
C ARG A 185 -10.64 4.58 -13.09
N ALA A 186 -10.24 4.05 -11.94
CA ALA A 186 -10.42 2.64 -11.61
C ALA A 186 -10.78 2.47 -10.13
N SER A 187 -11.68 1.51 -9.86
CA SER A 187 -12.09 1.13 -8.51
C SER A 187 -12.04 -0.40 -8.42
N VAL A 188 -11.19 -0.91 -7.53
CA VAL A 188 -10.87 -2.34 -7.44
C VAL A 188 -11.37 -2.90 -6.12
N ALA A 189 -12.34 -3.84 -6.18
CA ALA A 189 -12.84 -4.55 -5.01
C ALA A 189 -11.72 -5.41 -4.38
N PRO A 190 -11.54 -5.38 -3.06
CA PRO A 190 -10.47 -6.13 -2.37
C PRO A 190 -10.88 -7.59 -2.12
N ILE A 191 -11.19 -8.34 -3.17
CA ILE A 191 -11.67 -9.73 -3.06
C ILE A 191 -10.54 -10.74 -2.91
N TRP A 192 -10.90 -11.97 -2.59
CA TRP A 192 -10.00 -13.09 -2.36
C TRP A 192 -9.01 -13.32 -3.51
N ASN A 193 -7.74 -13.46 -3.17
CA ASN A 193 -6.64 -13.77 -4.07
C ASN A 193 -6.50 -12.81 -5.27
N ARG A 194 -7.06 -11.61 -5.16
CA ARG A 194 -6.88 -10.55 -6.15
C ARG A 194 -5.58 -9.81 -5.88
N CYS A 195 -4.76 -9.74 -6.90
CA CYS A 195 -3.52 -8.96 -6.91
C CYS A 195 -3.72 -7.68 -7.71
N VAL A 196 -3.20 -6.57 -7.19
CA VAL A 196 -3.09 -5.32 -7.93
C VAL A 196 -1.63 -4.90 -7.95
N VAL A 197 -1.08 -4.77 -9.16
CA VAL A 197 0.27 -4.25 -9.36
C VAL A 197 0.19 -2.89 -10.04
N PHE A 198 0.88 -1.89 -9.53
CA PHE A 198 0.89 -0.56 -10.13
C PHE A 198 2.22 0.16 -9.96
N SER A 199 2.56 0.97 -10.97
CA SER A 199 3.73 1.87 -10.91
C SER A 199 3.51 2.99 -9.90
N THR A 200 4.58 3.44 -9.26
CA THR A 200 4.55 4.56 -8.31
C THR A 200 5.41 5.72 -8.78
N ASP A 201 4.83 6.91 -8.73
CA ASP A 201 5.52 8.19 -8.90
C ASP A 201 4.87 9.28 -8.02
N ALA A 202 5.21 10.54 -8.24
CA ALA A 202 4.65 11.65 -7.48
C ALA A 202 3.15 11.94 -7.77
N GLN A 203 2.56 11.29 -8.76
CA GLN A 203 1.19 11.56 -9.25
C GLN A 203 0.34 10.29 -9.40
N THR A 204 0.79 9.17 -8.88
CA THR A 204 0.03 7.90 -8.87
C THR A 204 -0.88 7.87 -7.64
N TRP A 205 -1.99 8.62 -7.75
CA TRP A 205 -2.95 8.83 -6.66
C TRP A 205 -3.80 7.58 -6.44
N HIS A 206 -3.77 7.04 -5.23
CA HIS A 206 -4.54 5.85 -4.87
C HIS A 206 -4.89 5.82 -3.37
N GLY A 207 -5.87 4.98 -3.00
CA GLY A 207 -6.30 4.82 -1.62
C GLY A 207 -7.62 4.07 -1.52
N HIS A 208 -8.20 3.99 -0.32
CA HIS A 208 -9.58 3.56 -0.08
C HIS A 208 -10.22 4.55 0.91
N PRO A 209 -10.67 5.71 0.41
CA PRO A 209 -10.98 6.87 1.24
C PRO A 209 -12.32 6.80 1.95
N ASP A 210 -13.21 5.90 1.52
CA ASP A 210 -14.50 5.68 2.15
C ASP A 210 -14.36 4.81 3.41
N GLU A 211 -15.08 5.17 4.46
CA GLU A 211 -15.12 4.39 5.70
C GLU A 211 -15.74 3.01 5.46
N LEU A 212 -15.04 1.97 5.94
CA LEU A 212 -15.52 0.61 5.81
C LEU A 212 -16.85 0.41 6.54
N GLN A 213 -17.80 -0.21 5.83
CA GLN A 213 -19.13 -0.57 6.34
C GLN A 213 -19.24 -2.10 6.56
N THR A 214 -18.12 -2.76 6.83
CA THR A 214 -18.10 -4.21 7.05
C THR A 214 -18.91 -4.60 8.29
N PRO A 215 -19.48 -5.82 8.34
CA PRO A 215 -20.02 -6.38 9.56
C PRO A 215 -18.98 -6.43 10.69
N ASP A 216 -19.45 -6.54 11.92
CA ASP A 216 -18.55 -6.67 13.07
C ASP A 216 -17.69 -7.94 12.94
N GLY A 217 -16.40 -7.80 13.23
CA GLY A 217 -15.42 -8.89 13.08
C GLY A 217 -14.90 -9.10 11.66
N VAL A 218 -15.45 -8.45 10.64
CA VAL A 218 -14.94 -8.50 9.27
C VAL A 218 -14.02 -7.31 9.03
N ALA A 219 -12.81 -7.61 8.56
CA ALA A 219 -11.78 -6.63 8.25
C ALA A 219 -11.35 -6.72 6.79
N ARG A 220 -10.85 -5.62 6.24
CA ARG A 220 -10.17 -5.56 4.95
C ARG A 220 -8.71 -5.90 5.15
N ARG A 221 -8.29 -7.08 4.69
CA ARG A 221 -6.94 -7.60 4.82
C ARG A 221 -6.23 -7.63 3.48
N SER A 222 -4.95 -7.28 3.49
CA SER A 222 -4.08 -7.37 2.31
C SER A 222 -2.63 -7.60 2.70
N ILE A 223 -1.87 -8.14 1.75
CA ILE A 223 -0.42 -8.15 1.70
C ILE A 223 0.00 -6.94 0.87
N ALA A 224 1.00 -6.20 1.31
CA ALA A 224 1.58 -5.09 0.57
C ALA A 224 3.09 -5.27 0.43
N LEU A 225 3.59 -5.17 -0.80
CA LEU A 225 5.00 -5.32 -1.15
C LEU A 225 5.41 -4.17 -2.06
N TYR A 226 6.63 -3.70 -1.87
CA TYR A 226 7.18 -2.58 -2.61
C TYR A 226 8.52 -2.94 -3.22
N TYR A 227 8.68 -2.60 -4.51
CA TYR A 227 9.91 -2.88 -5.23
C TYR A 227 10.55 -1.58 -5.71
N TYR A 228 11.85 -1.55 -5.65
CA TYR A 228 12.68 -0.37 -5.82
C TYR A 228 13.71 -0.55 -6.94
N THR A 229 14.32 0.54 -7.36
CA THR A 229 15.55 0.53 -8.17
C THR A 229 16.59 1.43 -7.53
N ALA A 230 17.86 1.15 -7.78
CA ALA A 230 18.92 2.13 -7.55
C ALA A 230 18.67 3.37 -8.43
N SER A 231 18.82 4.56 -7.88
CA SER A 231 18.75 5.80 -8.65
C SER A 231 20.09 6.50 -8.64
N LYS A 232 20.54 6.93 -9.82
CA LYS A 232 21.78 7.72 -9.96
C LYS A 232 21.57 9.19 -9.60
N HIS A 233 20.33 9.67 -9.51
CA HIS A 233 19.96 11.10 -9.38
C HIS A 233 19.09 11.40 -8.16
N ILE A 234 19.15 10.54 -7.13
CA ILE A 234 18.32 10.70 -5.90
C ILE A 234 18.55 12.05 -5.21
N LEU A 235 19.75 12.63 -5.34
CA LEU A 235 20.12 13.87 -4.67
C LEU A 235 19.81 15.13 -5.50
N ASP A 236 19.55 15.01 -6.81
CA ASP A 236 19.35 16.16 -7.70
C ASP A 236 17.87 16.54 -7.87
N GLU A 237 16.96 15.60 -7.63
CA GLU A 237 15.52 15.86 -7.59
C GLU A 237 15.08 16.01 -6.14
N VAL A 238 14.36 17.09 -5.81
CA VAL A 238 13.74 17.26 -4.48
C VAL A 238 12.81 16.06 -4.26
N PRO A 239 13.22 15.06 -3.50
CA PRO A 239 12.45 13.85 -3.39
C PRO A 239 11.29 14.07 -2.44
N ASN A 240 10.12 13.55 -2.80
CA ASN A 240 9.07 13.33 -1.83
C ASN A 240 9.53 12.21 -0.89
N LEU A 241 10.06 12.60 0.25
CA LEU A 241 10.49 11.67 1.30
C LEU A 241 9.32 11.16 2.14
N SER A 242 8.14 11.72 1.96
CA SER A 242 6.93 11.31 2.67
C SER A 242 5.74 11.12 1.73
N THR A 243 4.75 10.36 2.21
CA THR A 243 3.49 10.14 1.53
C THR A 243 2.70 11.43 1.45
N MET A 244 2.24 11.81 0.25
CA MET A 244 1.43 13.01 0.02
C MET A 244 -0.05 12.64 -0.02
N TYR A 245 -0.88 13.38 0.72
CA TYR A 245 -2.33 13.20 0.76
C TYR A 245 -3.05 14.29 -0.02
N GLN A 246 -4.11 13.91 -0.75
CA GLN A 246 -4.99 14.84 -1.46
C GLN A 246 -6.44 14.42 -1.33
N ALA A 247 -7.33 15.38 -1.00
CA ALA A 247 -8.75 15.13 -0.92
C ALA A 247 -9.37 15.01 -2.32
N ARG A 248 -10.43 14.21 -2.44
CA ARG A 248 -11.24 14.11 -3.67
C ARG A 248 -12.00 15.42 -3.93
N PRO A 249 -12.41 15.71 -5.17
CA PRO A 249 -13.21 16.90 -5.49
C PRO A 249 -14.48 17.04 -4.65
N ASP A 250 -15.16 15.92 -4.38
CA ASP A 250 -16.45 15.90 -3.69
C ASP A 250 -16.34 15.66 -2.17
N ASP A 251 -15.13 15.52 -1.64
CA ASP A 251 -14.93 15.36 -0.20
C ASP A 251 -15.44 16.58 0.58
N PRO A 252 -16.00 16.38 1.79
CA PRO A 252 -16.39 17.46 2.68
C PRO A 252 -15.26 18.44 2.99
N ALA A 253 -15.61 19.70 3.31
CA ALA A 253 -14.65 20.75 3.62
C ALA A 253 -13.68 20.36 4.77
N ALA A 254 -14.14 19.57 5.74
CA ALA A 254 -13.31 19.05 6.82
C ALA A 254 -12.18 18.16 6.31
N ILE A 255 -12.49 17.20 5.42
CA ILE A 255 -11.49 16.31 4.78
C ILE A 255 -10.51 17.12 3.94
N LYS A 256 -11.02 18.07 3.13
CA LYS A 256 -10.17 18.97 2.34
C LYS A 256 -9.21 19.80 3.20
N SER A 257 -9.67 20.24 4.36
CA SER A 257 -8.84 20.98 5.34
C SER A 257 -7.76 20.07 5.93
N GLU A 258 -8.11 18.83 6.25
CA GLU A 258 -7.19 17.85 6.83
C GLU A 258 -6.10 17.46 5.81
N ALA A 259 -6.45 17.15 4.58
CA ALA A 259 -5.49 16.86 3.51
C ALA A 259 -4.52 18.03 3.25
N ARG A 260 -5.02 19.29 3.25
CA ARG A 260 -4.16 20.48 3.14
C ARG A 260 -3.19 20.62 4.32
N ARG A 261 -3.61 20.21 5.51
CA ARG A 261 -2.76 20.26 6.69
C ARG A 261 -1.57 19.31 6.56
N PHE A 262 -1.76 18.09 6.06
CA PHE A 262 -0.65 17.17 5.77
C PHE A 262 0.37 17.82 4.84
N LYS A 263 -0.08 18.42 3.74
CA LYS A 263 0.78 19.11 2.79
C LYS A 263 1.55 20.27 3.43
N THR A 264 0.88 21.07 4.27
CA THR A 264 1.51 22.21 4.96
C THR A 264 2.54 21.74 5.99
N ASP A 265 2.25 20.66 6.72
CA ASP A 265 3.16 20.13 7.73
C ASP A 265 4.43 19.52 7.09
N GLU A 266 4.32 18.95 5.89
CA GLU A 266 5.46 18.50 5.10
C GLU A 266 6.36 19.68 4.68
N TYR A 267 5.79 20.71 4.06
CA TYR A 267 6.54 21.93 3.73
C TYR A 267 7.23 22.55 4.95
N LEU A 268 6.54 22.67 6.06
CA LEU A 268 7.12 23.23 7.28
C LEU A 268 8.26 22.36 7.84
N ARG A 269 8.17 21.04 7.71
CA ARG A 269 9.24 20.12 8.14
C ARG A 269 10.50 20.28 7.30
N ASP A 270 10.35 20.51 5.99
CA ASP A 270 11.47 20.61 5.07
C ASP A 270 12.20 21.98 5.17
N TRP A 271 11.48 23.04 5.55
CA TRP A 271 12.02 24.41 5.62
C TRP A 271 12.38 24.90 7.02
N LEU A 272 11.85 24.28 8.08
CA LEU A 272 12.08 24.73 9.45
C LEU A 272 13.09 23.84 10.18
N PRO A 273 14.00 24.42 10.98
CA PRO A 273 14.80 23.63 11.91
C PRO A 273 13.91 22.76 12.80
N PRO A 274 14.33 21.50 13.12
CA PRO A 274 13.50 20.53 13.86
C PRO A 274 12.94 21.06 15.20
N ILE A 275 13.66 21.97 15.86
CA ILE A 275 13.22 22.61 17.13
C ILE A 275 12.02 23.50 16.90
N LEU A 276 12.01 24.33 15.83
CA LEU A 276 10.92 25.22 15.50
C LEU A 276 9.68 24.42 15.04
N PHE A 277 9.88 23.40 14.20
CA PHE A 277 8.79 22.52 13.77
C PHE A 277 8.11 21.80 14.95
N ARG A 278 8.90 21.27 15.92
CA ARG A 278 8.37 20.66 17.14
C ARG A 278 7.63 21.66 18.01
N GLY A 279 8.08 22.92 18.08
CA GLY A 279 7.42 24.03 18.80
C GLY A 279 6.04 24.35 18.23
N ILE A 280 5.94 24.50 16.92
CA ILE A 280 4.68 24.74 16.21
C ILE A 280 3.69 23.61 16.42
N ASN A 281 4.12 22.36 16.32
CA ASN A 281 3.27 21.18 16.53
C ASN A 281 2.80 21.04 18.00
N ARG A 282 3.61 21.45 18.98
CA ARG A 282 3.17 21.54 20.38
C ARG A 282 2.07 22.58 20.57
N LEU A 283 2.23 23.79 20.00
CA LEU A 283 1.25 24.87 20.09
C LEU A 283 -0.10 24.47 19.42
N ARG A 284 -0.05 23.80 18.28
CA ARG A 284 -1.26 23.31 17.57
C ARG A 284 -2.04 22.23 18.31
N ARG A 285 -1.41 21.49 19.23
CA ARG A 285 -2.05 20.45 20.07
C ARG A 285 -2.69 21.01 21.35
N LEU A 286 -2.43 22.26 21.72
CA LEU A 286 -2.96 22.90 22.93
C LEU A 286 -4.49 23.14 22.93
N PRO A 287 -5.18 23.52 21.84
CA PRO A 287 -6.61 23.77 21.84
C PRO A 287 -7.48 22.56 22.23
N GLY A 288 -7.03 21.34 21.90
CA GLY A 288 -7.76 20.10 22.21
C GLY A 288 -7.73 19.71 23.70
N ARG A 289 -6.74 20.19 24.47
CA ARG A 289 -6.64 19.92 25.90
C ARG A 289 -7.51 20.86 26.73
N ILE A 290 -7.64 22.11 26.32
CA ILE A 290 -8.46 23.10 27.03
C ILE A 290 -9.97 22.80 26.91
N ALA A 291 -10.39 22.27 25.75
CA ALA A 291 -11.77 21.86 25.53
C ALA A 291 -12.18 20.62 26.35
N ARG A 292 -11.24 19.72 26.70
CA ARG A 292 -11.48 18.55 27.56
C ARG A 292 -11.55 18.93 29.07
N MET A 293 -10.82 19.95 29.51
CA MET A 293 -10.85 20.42 30.90
C MET A 293 -12.11 21.21 31.24
N ARG A 294 -12.91 21.64 30.27
CA ARG A 294 -14.20 22.34 30.50
C ARG A 294 -15.43 21.43 30.48
N ARG A 295 -15.24 20.12 30.33
CA ARG A 295 -16.31 19.10 30.34
C ARG A 295 -16.17 18.06 31.47
N SER A 296 -15.29 18.29 32.42
CA SER A 296 -15.19 17.54 33.68
C SER A 296 -15.74 18.38 34.86
#